data_7d896519be3be0bfd7ca74a7c0f255e2
#
_entry.id   7d896519be3be0bfd7ca74a7c0f255e2
#
_cell.length_a   1.000
_cell.length_b   1.000
_cell.length_c   1.000
_cell.angle_alpha   90.00
_cell.angle_beta   90.00
_cell.angle_gamma   90.00
#
_symmetry.space_group_name_H-M   'P 1'
#
loop_
_entity.id
_entity.type
_entity.pdbx_description
1 polymer ?
#
loop_
_entity_poly.entity_id
_entity_poly.type
_entity_poly.pdbx_seq_one_letter_code
_entity_poly.pdbx_strand_id
1 'polypeptide(L)'
;GSDRLPGERLFPLAFQDRAFNTDGSLRYPKSRADFDGYTGPFMPATSVHPFWNPESFGDTLMVNGRVWPYIEVEHRLYRLRLLNGCNSRTLRLAFDKKIDFHQIGNDGGLLSGAPAKQSEILLMPGERADVLVDLKDRSPGEVITLLNRGPDEPFKGLAEDQDPANPATTGLVMQLRVAA
;
A
#
# COMPACT_ATOMS: atom_id res chain seq x y z
N GLY A 1 12.10 -3.68 25.46
CA GLY A 1 11.28 -4.86 25.64
C GLY A 1 10.64 -5.27 24.35
N SER A 2 10.43 -6.58 24.15
CA SER A 2 9.77 -7.05 22.91
C SER A 2 8.30 -6.65 23.00
N ASP A 3 7.83 -5.89 22.02
CA ASP A 3 6.44 -5.51 21.83
C ASP A 3 5.61 -6.63 21.12
N ARG A 4 6.15 -7.86 21.12
CA ARG A 4 5.50 -9.05 20.56
C ARG A 4 4.63 -9.73 21.59
N LEU A 5 3.41 -10.07 21.18
CA LEU A 5 2.53 -10.94 21.96
C LEU A 5 2.98 -12.41 21.83
N PRO A 6 2.84 -13.23 22.87
CA PRO A 6 3.17 -14.66 22.80
C PRO A 6 2.42 -15.34 21.66
N GLY A 7 3.15 -16.09 20.80
CA GLY A 7 2.59 -16.78 19.65
C GLY A 7 2.23 -15.91 18.44
N GLU A 8 2.50 -14.60 18.52
CA GLU A 8 2.27 -13.66 17.43
C GLU A 8 3.22 -13.89 16.26
N ARG A 9 2.66 -13.91 15.05
CA ARG A 9 3.40 -13.81 13.79
C ARG A 9 3.33 -12.37 13.30
N LEU A 10 4.46 -11.69 13.27
CA LEU A 10 4.59 -10.31 12.85
C LEU A 10 5.19 -10.22 11.45
N PHE A 11 4.48 -9.54 10.53
CA PHE A 11 5.00 -9.19 9.22
C PHE A 11 5.03 -7.67 9.04
N PRO A 12 6.21 -7.05 8.91
CA PRO A 12 6.32 -5.69 8.40
C PRO A 12 6.09 -5.70 6.89
N LEU A 13 5.20 -4.84 6.40
CA LEU A 13 4.84 -4.70 4.99
C LEU A 13 5.02 -3.24 4.56
N ALA A 14 6.03 -2.98 3.75
CA ALA A 14 6.26 -1.69 3.12
C ALA A 14 5.75 -1.73 1.69
N PHE A 15 4.73 -0.94 1.40
CA PHE A 15 4.13 -0.82 0.07
C PHE A 15 4.79 0.32 -0.68
N GLN A 16 5.11 0.10 -1.94
CA GLN A 16 5.69 1.11 -2.81
C GLN A 16 5.13 0.94 -4.21
N ASP A 17 4.81 2.04 -4.87
CA ASP A 17 4.55 2.03 -6.30
C ASP A 17 5.81 2.42 -7.08
N ARG A 18 6.05 1.73 -8.17
CA ARG A 18 7.18 1.97 -9.07
C ARG A 18 6.72 1.82 -10.51
N ALA A 19 7.49 2.40 -11.41
CA ALA A 19 7.38 2.13 -12.84
C ALA A 19 8.73 1.61 -13.35
N PHE A 20 8.69 0.68 -14.30
CA PHE A 20 9.88 0.04 -14.85
C PHE A 20 9.94 0.21 -16.35
N ASN A 21 11.16 0.29 -16.88
CA ASN A 21 11.44 0.12 -18.29
C ASN A 21 11.41 -1.37 -18.66
N THR A 22 11.41 -1.66 -19.95
CA THR A 22 11.38 -3.05 -20.47
C THR A 22 12.59 -3.88 -20.08
N ASP A 23 13.70 -3.24 -19.74
CA ASP A 23 14.92 -3.86 -19.25
C ASP A 23 14.93 -4.08 -17.72
N GLY A 24 13.84 -3.70 -17.03
CA GLY A 24 13.69 -3.82 -15.57
C GLY A 24 14.30 -2.67 -14.78
N SER A 25 14.92 -1.69 -15.41
CA SER A 25 15.41 -0.48 -14.73
C SER A 25 14.23 0.39 -14.27
N LEU A 26 14.43 1.16 -13.20
CA LEU A 26 13.42 2.10 -12.71
C LEU A 26 13.17 3.20 -13.75
N ARG A 27 11.89 3.43 -14.03
CA ARG A 27 11.41 4.55 -14.85
C ARG A 27 10.87 5.64 -13.94
N TYR A 28 11.50 6.80 -13.97
CA TYR A 28 11.05 8.00 -13.28
C TYR A 28 11.19 9.20 -14.23
N PRO A 29 10.20 10.09 -14.30
CA PRO A 29 10.28 11.27 -15.15
C PRO A 29 11.52 12.12 -14.84
N LYS A 30 12.25 12.54 -15.87
CA LYS A 30 13.49 13.29 -15.72
C LYS A 30 13.26 14.80 -15.60
N SER A 31 12.07 15.26 -16.00
CA SER A 31 11.67 16.66 -15.98
C SER A 31 10.16 16.77 -15.90
N ARG A 32 9.65 17.99 -15.66
CA ARG A 32 8.24 18.28 -15.69
C ARG A 32 7.63 18.01 -17.08
N ALA A 33 8.35 18.36 -18.14
CA ALA A 33 7.89 18.08 -19.51
C ALA A 33 7.74 16.58 -19.79
N ASP A 34 8.63 15.76 -19.22
CA ASP A 34 8.59 14.31 -19.34
C ASP A 34 7.46 13.68 -18.50
N PHE A 35 7.05 14.38 -17.45
CA PHE A 35 5.98 13.94 -16.54
C PHE A 35 4.57 14.26 -17.09
N ASP A 36 4.33 15.51 -17.47
CA ASP A 36 2.99 16.00 -17.86
C ASP A 36 3.01 16.91 -19.11
N GLY A 37 4.14 17.00 -19.81
CA GLY A 37 4.30 17.84 -20.99
C GLY A 37 4.50 19.32 -20.73
N TYR A 38 4.52 19.77 -19.47
CA TYR A 38 4.66 21.17 -19.14
C TYR A 38 6.12 21.67 -19.34
N THR A 39 6.29 22.66 -20.21
CA THR A 39 7.62 23.19 -20.58
C THR A 39 7.94 24.56 -19.99
N GLY A 40 7.05 25.14 -19.22
CA GLY A 40 7.20 26.43 -18.54
C GLY A 40 6.06 27.40 -18.85
N PRO A 41 6.06 28.62 -18.26
CA PRO A 41 7.08 29.17 -17.36
C PRO A 41 7.11 28.48 -15.99
N PHE A 42 8.30 28.38 -15.41
CA PHE A 42 8.48 27.85 -14.05
C PHE A 42 8.42 28.96 -13.01
N MET A 43 7.97 28.62 -11.80
CA MET A 43 7.88 29.56 -10.68
C MET A 43 8.71 29.02 -9.49
N PRO A 44 9.73 29.74 -9.01
CA PRO A 44 10.25 31.01 -9.53
C PRO A 44 10.86 30.86 -10.93
N ALA A 45 10.97 31.98 -11.64
CA ALA A 45 11.56 32.00 -12.99
C ALA A 45 12.99 31.45 -12.93
N THR A 46 13.26 30.43 -13.74
CA THR A 46 14.56 29.77 -13.78
C THR A 46 14.83 29.22 -15.18
N SER A 47 16.11 29.15 -15.55
CA SER A 47 16.56 28.43 -16.74
C SER A 47 16.88 26.96 -16.46
N VAL A 48 16.82 26.54 -15.20
CA VAL A 48 17.04 25.15 -14.79
C VAL A 48 15.68 24.48 -14.64
N HIS A 49 15.41 23.47 -15.42
CA HIS A 49 14.19 22.69 -15.33
C HIS A 49 14.12 21.95 -13.98
N PRO A 50 12.98 22.00 -13.26
CA PRO A 50 12.81 21.22 -12.03
C PRO A 50 12.93 19.73 -12.31
N PHE A 51 13.72 19.03 -11.50
CA PHE A 51 13.86 17.56 -11.55
C PHE A 51 12.81 16.83 -10.69
N TRP A 52 12.07 17.54 -9.87
CA TRP A 52 11.03 16.96 -9.03
C TRP A 52 9.68 16.99 -9.76
N ASN A 53 8.88 15.99 -9.49
CA ASN A 53 7.49 15.94 -9.91
C ASN A 53 6.61 16.15 -8.69
N PRO A 54 5.59 17.03 -8.74
CA PRO A 54 4.75 17.34 -7.58
C PRO A 54 3.97 16.11 -7.12
N GLU A 55 3.60 15.24 -8.06
CA GLU A 55 2.94 13.96 -7.79
C GLU A 55 3.43 12.93 -8.80
N SER A 56 3.74 11.73 -8.30
CA SER A 56 4.23 10.65 -9.15
C SER A 56 3.55 9.34 -8.74
N PHE A 57 2.92 8.69 -9.71
CA PHE A 57 2.19 7.44 -9.54
C PHE A 57 2.87 6.36 -10.38
N GLY A 58 3.42 5.35 -9.72
CA GLY A 58 3.94 4.16 -10.40
C GLY A 58 2.80 3.26 -10.88
N ASP A 59 3.05 2.48 -11.91
CA ASP A 59 2.07 1.54 -12.49
C ASP A 59 2.14 0.13 -11.88
N THR A 60 3.08 -0.10 -10.96
CA THR A 60 3.38 -1.41 -10.40
C THR A 60 3.53 -1.32 -8.88
N LEU A 61 2.69 -2.04 -8.13
CA LEU A 61 2.81 -2.13 -6.68
C LEU A 61 3.81 -3.20 -6.26
N MET A 62 4.63 -2.82 -5.29
CA MET A 62 5.62 -3.70 -4.66
C MET A 62 5.36 -3.78 -3.15
N VAL A 63 5.64 -4.93 -2.58
CA VAL A 63 5.66 -5.14 -1.13
C VAL A 63 7.03 -5.68 -0.73
N ASN A 64 7.72 -4.97 0.16
CA ASN A 64 9.08 -5.33 0.61
C ASN A 64 10.05 -5.59 -0.56
N GLY A 65 9.96 -4.77 -1.61
CA GLY A 65 10.83 -4.85 -2.80
C GLY A 65 10.47 -5.93 -3.82
N ARG A 66 9.32 -6.59 -3.67
CA ARG A 66 8.82 -7.61 -4.63
C ARG A 66 7.52 -7.17 -5.26
N VAL A 67 7.40 -7.35 -6.56
CA VAL A 67 6.18 -7.08 -7.33
C VAL A 67 5.16 -8.17 -7.04
N TRP A 68 3.96 -7.79 -6.59
CA TRP A 68 2.82 -8.68 -6.32
C TRP A 68 3.20 -10.01 -5.64
N PRO A 69 3.89 -9.97 -4.49
CA PRO A 69 4.35 -11.19 -3.85
C PRO A 69 3.20 -11.98 -3.22
N TYR A 70 3.50 -13.21 -2.86
CA TYR A 70 2.68 -13.96 -1.91
C TYR A 70 3.49 -14.38 -0.68
N ILE A 71 2.78 -14.64 0.40
CA ILE A 71 3.31 -15.32 1.59
C ILE A 71 2.41 -16.49 1.95
N GLU A 72 3.02 -17.56 2.41
CA GLU A 72 2.30 -18.68 3.01
C GLU A 72 1.95 -18.34 4.45
N VAL A 73 0.71 -18.62 4.82
CA VAL A 73 0.16 -18.34 6.15
C VAL A 73 -0.52 -19.57 6.71
N GLU A 74 -0.51 -19.70 8.03
CA GLU A 74 -1.18 -20.74 8.79
C GLU A 74 -2.55 -20.22 9.31
N HIS A 75 -3.37 -21.12 9.84
CA HIS A 75 -4.65 -20.82 10.49
C HIS A 75 -4.44 -20.16 11.86
N ARG A 76 -4.12 -18.86 11.89
CA ARG A 76 -3.83 -18.14 13.13
C ARG A 76 -4.01 -16.63 12.99
N LEU A 77 -3.83 -15.96 14.10
CA LEU A 77 -3.77 -14.51 14.18
C LEU A 77 -2.40 -14.01 13.68
N TYR A 78 -2.43 -13.00 12.81
CA TYR A 78 -1.25 -12.29 12.33
C TYR A 78 -1.30 -10.82 12.74
N ARG A 79 -0.15 -10.26 13.05
CA ARG A 79 0.05 -8.83 13.19
C ARG A 79 0.80 -8.32 11.97
N LEU A 80 0.20 -7.35 11.28
CA LEU A 80 0.79 -6.71 10.12
C LEU A 80 1.12 -5.27 10.50
N ARG A 81 2.38 -4.88 10.28
CA ARG A 81 2.81 -3.50 10.36
C ARG A 81 2.90 -2.93 8.97
N LEU A 82 1.95 -2.08 8.63
CA LEU A 82 1.76 -1.53 7.31
C LEU A 82 2.45 -0.17 7.21
N LEU A 83 3.18 0.05 6.12
CA LEU A 83 3.79 1.34 5.77
C LEU A 83 3.44 1.67 4.33
N ASN A 84 2.81 2.81 4.09
CA ASN A 84 2.71 3.36 2.76
C ASN A 84 4.00 4.10 2.39
N GLY A 85 4.86 3.49 1.59
CA GLY A 85 6.10 4.04 1.08
C GLY A 85 6.00 4.52 -0.38
N CYS A 86 4.78 4.75 -0.89
CA CYS A 86 4.56 5.38 -2.19
C CYS A 86 4.94 6.86 -2.16
N ASN A 87 5.20 7.45 -3.33
CA ASN A 87 5.50 8.88 -3.43
C ASN A 87 4.24 9.72 -3.19
N SER A 88 3.16 9.44 -3.92
CA SER A 88 1.94 10.26 -3.90
C SER A 88 0.66 9.44 -3.73
N ARG A 89 0.75 8.12 -3.95
CA ARG A 89 -0.40 7.23 -3.95
C ARG A 89 -0.96 7.01 -2.55
N THR A 90 -2.22 7.34 -2.35
CA THR A 90 -2.98 6.92 -1.18
C THR A 90 -3.47 5.49 -1.38
N LEU A 91 -3.26 4.65 -0.38
CA LEU A 91 -3.70 3.26 -0.40
C LEU A 91 -4.98 3.09 0.41
N ARG A 92 -5.98 2.45 -0.19
CA ARG A 92 -7.17 1.92 0.51
C ARG A 92 -7.10 0.40 0.47
N LEU A 93 -6.50 -0.17 1.49
CA LEU A 93 -6.21 -1.61 1.56
C LEU A 93 -7.43 -2.38 2.04
N ALA A 94 -7.84 -3.40 1.29
CA ALA A 94 -8.91 -4.32 1.65
C ALA A 94 -8.58 -5.74 1.16
N PHE A 95 -9.11 -6.75 1.84
CA PHE A 95 -9.05 -8.10 1.32
C PHE A 95 -10.19 -8.37 0.32
N ASP A 96 -9.95 -9.27 -0.65
CA ASP A 96 -10.98 -9.76 -1.59
C ASP A 96 -12.01 -10.67 -0.91
N LYS A 97 -11.70 -11.14 0.30
CA LYS A 97 -12.58 -11.93 1.17
C LYS A 97 -13.11 -11.07 2.32
N LYS A 98 -14.17 -11.54 2.99
CA LYS A 98 -14.65 -10.94 4.24
C LYS A 98 -13.66 -11.21 5.38
N ILE A 99 -12.63 -10.41 5.44
CA ILE A 99 -11.62 -10.40 6.49
C ILE A 99 -11.46 -8.95 6.93
N ASP A 100 -11.62 -8.72 8.22
CA ASP A 100 -11.46 -7.40 8.79
C ASP A 100 -10.05 -7.20 9.32
N PHE A 101 -9.59 -5.97 9.27
CA PHE A 101 -8.46 -5.50 10.03
C PHE A 101 -8.92 -5.10 11.43
N HIS A 102 -8.16 -5.48 12.43
CA HIS A 102 -8.33 -4.97 13.79
C HIS A 102 -7.16 -4.05 14.09
N GLN A 103 -7.34 -2.75 13.90
CA GLN A 103 -6.27 -1.77 14.09
C GLN A 103 -5.98 -1.61 15.57
N ILE A 104 -4.72 -1.78 15.94
CA ILE A 104 -4.20 -1.68 17.31
C ILE A 104 -3.24 -0.51 17.48
N GLY A 105 -2.74 0.06 16.40
CA GLY A 105 -1.79 1.17 16.44
C GLY A 105 -1.73 1.97 15.14
N ASN A 106 -1.06 3.09 15.22
CA ASN A 106 -0.76 4.00 14.11
C ASN A 106 0.65 4.59 14.26
N ASP A 107 0.94 5.70 13.59
CA ASP A 107 2.23 6.40 13.63
C ASP A 107 2.72 6.72 15.03
N GLY A 108 1.84 7.09 15.94
CA GLY A 108 2.16 7.48 17.30
C GLY A 108 2.34 6.32 18.27
N GLY A 109 2.00 5.10 17.87
CA GLY A 109 2.08 3.91 18.71
C GLY A 109 0.75 3.17 18.83
N LEU A 110 0.57 2.44 19.93
CA LEU A 110 -0.65 1.68 20.18
C LEU A 110 -1.84 2.60 20.52
N LEU A 111 -3.02 2.21 20.06
CA LEU A 111 -4.28 2.88 20.41
C LEU A 111 -4.58 2.67 21.90
N SER A 112 -5.20 3.66 22.51
CA SER A 112 -5.53 3.65 23.96
C SER A 112 -6.75 2.76 24.30
N GLY A 113 -7.48 2.27 23.32
CA GLY A 113 -8.71 1.51 23.49
C GLY A 113 -8.65 0.10 22.90
N ALA A 114 -9.80 -0.53 22.79
CA ALA A 114 -9.95 -1.81 22.10
C ALA A 114 -9.57 -1.68 20.61
N PRO A 115 -9.10 -2.77 19.98
CA PRO A 115 -8.79 -2.77 18.55
C PRO A 115 -9.97 -2.27 17.71
N ALA A 116 -9.70 -1.31 16.82
CA ALA A 116 -10.72 -0.76 15.93
C ALA A 116 -10.92 -1.72 14.75
N LYS A 117 -12.12 -2.30 14.63
CA LYS A 117 -12.49 -3.19 13.53
C LYS A 117 -12.80 -2.38 12.29
N GLN A 118 -12.15 -2.70 11.18
CA GLN A 118 -12.28 -2.00 9.89
C GLN A 118 -12.24 -3.00 8.73
N SER A 119 -13.07 -2.81 7.71
CA SER A 119 -13.03 -3.59 6.48
C SER A 119 -11.96 -3.09 5.50
N GLU A 120 -11.53 -1.85 5.67
CA GLU A 120 -10.49 -1.20 4.86
C GLU A 120 -9.55 -0.39 5.75
N ILE A 121 -8.29 -0.28 5.35
CA ILE A 121 -7.30 0.60 5.97
C ILE A 121 -6.90 1.67 4.94
N LEU A 122 -7.08 2.93 5.31
CA LEU A 122 -6.61 4.08 4.54
C LEU A 122 -5.22 4.48 5.02
N LEU A 123 -4.28 4.61 4.10
CA LEU A 123 -2.91 5.05 4.37
C LEU A 123 -2.49 6.11 3.35
N MET A 124 -2.24 7.32 3.82
CA MET A 124 -1.55 8.36 3.05
C MET A 124 -0.05 8.05 2.95
N PRO A 125 0.69 8.61 1.97
CA PRO A 125 2.13 8.45 1.90
C PRO A 125 2.84 8.76 3.23
N GLY A 126 3.68 7.84 3.70
CA GLY A 126 4.40 7.93 4.96
C GLY A 126 3.64 7.42 6.18
N GLU A 127 2.34 7.22 6.12
CA GLU A 127 1.57 6.70 7.25
C GLU A 127 1.81 5.22 7.50
N ARG A 128 1.69 4.82 8.77
CA ARG A 128 1.77 3.44 9.26
C ARG A 128 0.49 3.06 9.97
N ALA A 129 0.13 1.81 9.83
CA ALA A 129 -0.89 1.16 10.66
C ALA A 129 -0.38 -0.15 11.22
N ASP A 130 -0.76 -0.44 12.45
CA ASP A 130 -0.48 -1.70 13.13
C ASP A 130 -1.81 -2.43 13.31
N VAL A 131 -1.96 -3.56 12.65
CA VAL A 131 -3.25 -4.26 12.54
C VAL A 131 -3.11 -5.74 12.84
N LEU A 132 -4.16 -6.32 13.42
CA LEU A 132 -4.33 -7.76 13.55
C LEU A 132 -5.27 -8.27 12.45
N VAL A 133 -4.92 -9.42 11.88
CA VAL A 133 -5.72 -10.14 10.88
C VAL A 133 -5.91 -11.57 11.35
N ASP A 134 -7.15 -11.97 11.57
CA ASP A 134 -7.46 -13.32 12.04
C ASP A 134 -7.78 -14.24 10.85
N LEU A 135 -6.95 -15.27 10.71
CA LEU A 135 -7.06 -16.28 9.65
C LEU A 135 -7.43 -17.67 10.20
N LYS A 136 -7.88 -17.76 11.47
CA LYS A 136 -8.15 -19.05 12.12
C LYS A 136 -9.20 -19.90 11.38
N ASP A 137 -10.21 -19.26 10.80
CA ASP A 137 -11.33 -19.93 10.14
C ASP A 137 -11.16 -20.01 8.61
N ARG A 138 -9.94 -19.84 8.10
CA ARG A 138 -9.67 -19.96 6.66
C ARG A 138 -9.39 -21.41 6.28
N SER A 139 -9.76 -21.77 5.04
CA SER A 139 -9.57 -23.14 4.56
C SER A 139 -8.15 -23.37 4.01
N PRO A 140 -7.57 -24.57 4.20
CA PRO A 140 -6.32 -24.94 3.55
C PRO A 140 -6.39 -24.74 2.03
N GLY A 141 -5.33 -24.19 1.44
CA GLY A 141 -5.25 -23.86 0.02
C GLY A 141 -6.02 -22.59 -0.40
N GLU A 142 -6.72 -21.92 0.53
CA GLU A 142 -7.39 -20.65 0.23
C GLU A 142 -6.37 -19.58 -0.15
N VAL A 143 -6.67 -18.86 -1.24
CA VAL A 143 -5.91 -17.68 -1.66
C VAL A 143 -6.72 -16.45 -1.31
N ILE A 144 -6.09 -15.55 -0.57
CA ILE A 144 -6.65 -14.28 -0.10
C ILE A 144 -5.82 -13.16 -0.70
N THR A 145 -6.45 -12.27 -1.47
CA THR A 145 -5.75 -11.16 -2.11
C THR A 145 -5.94 -9.88 -1.33
N LEU A 146 -4.84 -9.23 -0.98
CA LEU A 146 -4.86 -7.85 -0.51
C LEU A 146 -4.92 -6.94 -1.72
N LEU A 147 -5.93 -6.08 -1.75
CA LEU A 147 -6.25 -5.16 -2.84
C LEU A 147 -5.99 -3.72 -2.39
N ASN A 148 -5.65 -2.87 -3.35
CA ASN A 148 -5.74 -1.42 -3.22
C ASN A 148 -7.00 -0.93 -3.95
N ARG A 149 -7.91 -0.32 -3.23
CA ARG A 149 -9.13 0.32 -3.74
C ARG A 149 -9.01 1.84 -3.82
N GLY A 150 -7.83 2.38 -3.52
CA GLY A 150 -7.53 3.79 -3.70
C GLY A 150 -7.35 4.14 -5.18
N PRO A 151 -7.36 5.43 -5.53
CA PRO A 151 -7.27 5.86 -6.92
C PRO A 151 -5.83 5.79 -7.47
N ASP A 152 -5.73 5.82 -8.81
CA ASP A 152 -4.46 6.00 -9.55
C ASP A 152 -4.15 7.49 -9.82
N GLU A 153 -4.81 8.39 -9.10
CA GLU A 153 -4.70 9.83 -9.18
C GLU A 153 -4.64 10.44 -7.76
N PRO A 154 -4.41 11.76 -7.62
CA PRO A 154 -4.46 12.45 -6.33
C PRO A 154 -5.75 12.16 -5.56
N PHE A 155 -5.61 11.73 -4.31
CA PHE A 155 -6.75 11.39 -3.47
C PHE A 155 -7.54 12.63 -3.05
N LYS A 156 -8.83 12.67 -3.39
CA LYS A 156 -9.73 13.80 -3.15
C LYS A 156 -10.59 13.64 -1.88
N GLY A 157 -10.39 12.55 -1.15
CA GLY A 157 -11.18 12.26 0.05
C GLY A 157 -12.14 11.08 -0.15
N LEU A 158 -12.66 10.55 0.96
CA LEU A 158 -13.58 9.39 0.93
C LEU A 158 -14.98 9.75 0.39
N ALA A 159 -15.34 11.03 0.42
CA ALA A 159 -16.65 11.50 -0.06
C ALA A 159 -16.69 11.71 -1.58
N GLU A 160 -15.54 11.77 -2.22
CA GLU A 160 -15.44 11.94 -3.67
C GLU A 160 -15.52 10.58 -4.38
N ASP A 161 -16.29 10.52 -5.45
CA ASP A 161 -16.36 9.34 -6.31
C ASP A 161 -15.17 9.36 -7.26
N GLN A 162 -14.15 8.58 -6.91
CA GLN A 162 -12.93 8.40 -7.71
C GLN A 162 -12.86 6.96 -8.21
N ASP A 163 -12.45 6.80 -9.46
CA ASP A 163 -12.19 5.48 -10.02
C ASP A 163 -11.14 4.74 -9.17
N PRO A 164 -11.39 3.48 -8.81
CA PRO A 164 -10.41 2.69 -8.09
C PRO A 164 -9.19 2.41 -8.97
N ALA A 165 -8.07 2.10 -8.34
CA ALA A 165 -6.85 1.66 -9.00
C ALA A 165 -7.12 0.50 -9.98
N ASN A 166 -6.33 0.47 -11.06
CA ASN A 166 -6.46 -0.56 -12.09
C ASN A 166 -6.38 -1.97 -11.47
N PRO A 167 -7.46 -2.78 -11.56
CA PRO A 167 -7.51 -4.09 -10.91
C PRO A 167 -6.49 -5.11 -11.44
N ALA A 168 -5.90 -4.86 -12.60
CA ALA A 168 -4.87 -5.73 -13.18
C ALA A 168 -3.44 -5.36 -12.74
N THR A 169 -3.22 -4.17 -12.16
CA THR A 169 -1.90 -3.66 -11.80
C THR A 169 -1.90 -3.06 -10.40
N THR A 170 -2.18 -1.77 -10.29
CA THR A 170 -2.11 -0.99 -9.04
C THR A 170 -3.23 -1.30 -8.05
N GLY A 171 -4.26 -2.00 -8.47
CA GLY A 171 -5.28 -2.59 -7.61
C GLY A 171 -4.85 -3.89 -6.93
N LEU A 172 -3.80 -4.57 -7.44
CA LEU A 172 -3.25 -5.78 -6.82
C LEU A 172 -2.08 -5.42 -5.90
N VAL A 173 -2.08 -5.95 -4.67
CA VAL A 173 -1.01 -5.70 -3.71
C VAL A 173 -0.20 -6.96 -3.46
N MET A 174 -0.81 -7.97 -2.84
CA MET A 174 -0.16 -9.26 -2.55
C MET A 174 -1.19 -10.35 -2.27
N GLN A 175 -0.72 -11.60 -2.15
CA GLN A 175 -1.56 -12.72 -1.72
C GLN A 175 -1.08 -13.29 -0.38
N LEU A 176 -2.05 -13.70 0.43
CA LEU A 176 -1.87 -14.63 1.53
C LEU A 176 -2.36 -16.00 1.05
N ARG A 177 -1.52 -17.02 1.12
CA ARG A 177 -1.86 -18.39 0.72
C ARG A 177 -1.89 -19.26 1.95
N VAL A 178 -3.08 -19.76 2.28
CA VAL A 178 -3.27 -20.57 3.49
C VAL A 178 -2.64 -21.94 3.26
N ALA A 179 -1.71 -22.30 4.14
CA ALA A 179 -1.01 -23.58 4.06
C ALA A 179 -1.99 -24.76 4.14
N ALA A 180 -1.61 -25.89 3.50
CA ALA A 180 -2.37 -27.12 3.48
C ALA A 180 -2.32 -27.84 4.84
#